data_149a9022caaa24004ffa58243df1a646
#
_entry.id   149a9022caaa24004ffa58243df1a646
#
_cell.length_a   1.000
_cell.length_b   1.000
_cell.length_c   1.000
_cell.angle_alpha   90.00
_cell.angle_beta   90.00
_cell.angle_gamma   90.00
#
_symmetry.space_group_name_H-M   'P 1'
#
loop_
_entity.id
_entity.type
_entity.pdbx_description
1 polymer ?
#
loop_
_entity_poly.entity_id
_entity_poly.type
_entity_poly.pdbx_seq_one_letter_code
_entity_poly.pdbx_strand_id
1 'polypeptide(L)'
;MENRDGKVGRQMSSSQQKPKVIVVMPAYNAEQTVEKTFRDIPPGSVDEILLVDDGSTDRTVEVAKRLGICVIQHERNRGYGGNQKTCYDHALSQGADIVVMIH
;
A
#
# COMPACT_ATOMS: atom_id res chain seq x y z
N MET A 1 39.04 -2.15 -1.75
CA MET A 1 38.15 -2.17 -2.42
C MET A 1 37.21 -1.58 -1.91
N GLU A 2 37.29 -2.30 -2.31
CA GLU A 2 36.64 -2.17 -2.77
C GLU A 2 35.74 -1.83 -2.32
N ASN A 3 37.07 -2.02 -2.27
CA ASN A 3 36.27 -1.94 -2.66
C ASN A 3 35.73 -1.71 -2.22
N ARG A 4 36.24 -2.08 -2.32
CA ARG A 4 35.74 -2.10 -2.85
C ARG A 4 34.90 -1.82 -2.58
N ASP A 5 36.20 -2.10 -2.57
CA ASP A 5 35.44 -2.11 -3.03
C ASP A 5 34.70 -1.94 -2.57
N GLY A 6 36.09 -2.28 -2.18
CA GLY A 6 35.24 -2.26 -2.92
C GLY A 6 34.51 -2.21 -2.24
N LYS A 7 34.30 -2.37 -2.48
CA LYS A 7 33.47 -2.51 -2.79
C LYS A 7 32.51 -2.45 -2.41
N VAL A 8 33.82 -2.36 -2.34
CA VAL A 8 32.69 -2.52 -2.73
C VAL A 8 31.68 -2.29 -2.29
N GLY A 9 32.31 -2.49 -2.28
CA GLY A 9 31.05 -2.36 -2.78
C GLY A 9 30.27 -2.21 -2.14
N ARG A 10 30.12 -2.10 -2.21
CA ARG A 10 29.04 -2.08 -2.26
C ARG A 10 28.12 -1.91 -1.76
N GLN A 11 28.64 -1.80 -1.84
CA GLN A 11 27.50 -1.75 -1.87
C GLN A 11 26.64 -1.47 -1.44
N MET A 12 27.16 -1.35 -1.34
CA MET A 12 26.13 -1.18 -1.33
C MET A 12 25.53 -0.91 -1.07
N SER A 13 25.86 -0.75 -0.91
CA SER A 13 24.97 -0.55 -0.92
C SER A 13 24.42 -0.15 -0.53
N SER A 14 24.85 0.12 -0.29
CA SER A 14 24.05 0.35 -0.11
C SER A 14 23.41 0.73 0.50
N SER A 15 23.94 0.87 0.47
CA SER A 15 23.22 0.98 0.77
C SER A 15 22.49 1.07 1.42
N GLN A 16 22.97 1.15 1.52
CA GLN A 16 21.91 0.93 2.23
C GLN A 16 20.63 1.25 1.77
N GLN A 17 19.85 0.32 1.53
CA GLN A 17 18.55 0.54 0.95
C GLN A 17 17.51 0.74 2.03
N LYS A 18 16.61 1.68 1.80
CA LYS A 18 15.51 1.90 2.72
C LYS A 18 14.49 0.78 2.56
N PRO A 19 13.82 0.37 3.65
CA PRO A 19 12.73 -0.59 3.53
C PRO A 19 11.62 -0.03 2.64
N LYS A 20 11.00 -0.92 1.87
CA LYS A 20 9.84 -0.55 1.07
C LYS A 20 8.60 -0.63 1.94
N VAL A 21 7.93 0.48 2.12
CA VAL A 21 6.74 0.60 2.98
C VAL A 21 5.50 0.74 2.11
N ILE A 22 4.54 -0.17 2.30
CA ILE A 22 3.26 -0.11 1.60
C ILE A 22 2.15 0.00 2.62
N VAL A 23 1.31 1.03 2.47
CA VAL A 23 0.11 1.18 3.27
C VAL A 23 -1.03 0.49 2.54
N VAL A 24 -1.77 -0.35 3.26
CA VAL A 24 -2.94 -1.04 2.71
C VAL A 24 -4.19 -0.61 3.47
N MET A 25 -5.27 -0.37 2.74
CA MET A 25 -6.52 0.13 3.28
C MET A 25 -7.66 -0.77 2.83
N PRO A 26 -8.11 -1.71 3.68
CA PRO A 26 -9.32 -2.45 3.36
C PRO A 26 -10.52 -1.51 3.47
N ALA A 27 -11.38 -1.50 2.46
CA ALA A 27 -12.47 -0.54 2.39
C ALA A 27 -13.78 -1.19 1.97
N TYR A 28 -14.84 -0.75 2.60
CA TYR A 28 -16.20 -1.12 2.22
C TYR A 28 -17.13 0.04 2.58
N ASN A 29 -17.74 0.65 1.55
CA ASN A 29 -18.64 1.80 1.71
C ASN A 29 -18.00 2.90 2.57
N ALA A 30 -16.82 3.34 2.15
CA ALA A 30 -16.01 4.29 2.90
C ALA A 30 -15.83 5.63 2.17
N GLU A 31 -16.76 6.00 1.28
CA GLU A 31 -16.56 7.19 0.46
C GLU A 31 -16.36 8.46 1.28
N GLN A 32 -16.93 8.51 2.48
CA GLN A 32 -16.84 9.72 3.31
C GLN A 32 -15.56 9.79 4.13
N THR A 33 -14.79 8.69 4.22
CA THR A 33 -13.61 8.64 5.07
C THR A 33 -12.30 8.43 4.32
N VAL A 34 -12.37 7.94 3.09
CA VAL A 34 -11.15 7.60 2.32
C VAL A 34 -10.25 8.81 2.17
N GLU A 35 -10.79 9.95 1.79
CA GLU A 35 -9.97 11.12 1.53
C GLU A 35 -9.26 11.60 2.79
N LYS A 36 -9.99 11.64 3.92
CA LYS A 36 -9.39 12.07 5.17
C LYS A 36 -8.27 11.13 5.58
N THR A 37 -8.52 9.83 5.49
CA THR A 37 -7.50 8.84 5.83
C THR A 37 -6.28 9.01 4.95
N PHE A 38 -6.48 9.19 3.65
CA PHE A 38 -5.39 9.40 2.71
C PHE A 38 -4.57 10.65 3.09
N ARG A 39 -5.25 11.75 3.41
CA ARG A 39 -4.58 13.01 3.73
C ARG A 39 -3.84 12.95 5.06
N ASP A 40 -4.21 12.04 5.95
CA ASP A 40 -3.51 11.87 7.22
C ASP A 40 -2.18 11.13 7.05
N ILE A 41 -1.93 10.52 5.88
CA ILE A 41 -0.64 9.88 5.59
C ILE A 41 0.32 10.96 5.11
N PRO A 42 1.42 11.22 5.84
CA PRO A 42 2.34 12.30 5.43
C PRO A 42 2.93 12.02 4.04
N PRO A 43 2.94 13.01 3.17
CA PRO A 43 3.52 12.84 1.84
C PRO A 43 4.97 12.38 1.93
N GLY A 44 5.33 11.39 1.10
CA GLY A 44 6.68 10.87 1.06
C GLY A 44 7.04 9.91 2.16
N SER A 45 6.12 9.62 3.10
CA SER A 45 6.41 8.73 4.21
C SER A 45 6.32 7.25 3.83
N VAL A 46 5.64 6.94 2.72
CA VAL A 46 5.43 5.57 2.29
C VAL A 46 5.69 5.47 0.78
N ASP A 47 5.95 4.26 0.31
CA ASP A 47 6.27 4.05 -1.11
C ASP A 47 5.02 3.82 -1.94
N GLU A 48 3.99 3.24 -1.35
CA GLU A 48 2.77 2.93 -2.10
C GLU A 48 1.58 2.92 -1.14
N ILE A 49 0.41 3.34 -1.65
CA ILE A 49 -0.84 3.25 -0.92
C ILE A 49 -1.79 2.43 -1.78
N LEU A 50 -2.32 1.37 -1.18
CA LEU A 50 -3.24 0.44 -1.84
C LEU A 50 -4.56 0.44 -1.10
N LEU A 51 -5.66 0.56 -1.83
CA LEU A 51 -7.00 0.36 -1.26
C LEU A 51 -7.59 -0.89 -1.90
N VAL A 52 -8.07 -1.81 -1.06
CA VAL A 52 -8.78 -2.99 -1.54
C VAL A 52 -10.25 -2.81 -1.21
N ASP A 53 -11.05 -2.66 -2.25
CA ASP A 53 -12.48 -2.43 -2.11
C ASP A 53 -13.23 -3.75 -2.10
N ASP A 54 -14.05 -3.95 -1.10
CA ASP A 54 -14.75 -5.21 -0.87
C ASP A 54 -16.19 -5.18 -1.38
N GLY A 55 -16.37 -4.65 -2.58
CA GLY A 55 -17.67 -4.64 -3.22
C GLY A 55 -18.55 -3.48 -2.77
N SER A 56 -17.97 -2.30 -2.58
CA SER A 56 -18.73 -1.11 -2.17
C SER A 56 -19.83 -0.77 -3.15
N THR A 57 -20.94 -0.30 -2.62
CA THR A 57 -22.06 0.19 -3.41
C THR A 57 -22.09 1.71 -3.51
N ASP A 58 -21.19 2.38 -2.78
CA ASP A 58 -21.08 3.84 -2.84
C ASP A 58 -19.91 4.24 -3.76
N ARG A 59 -19.41 5.46 -3.63
CA ARG A 59 -18.38 6.00 -4.51
C ARG A 59 -16.97 5.80 -3.97
N THR A 60 -16.76 4.83 -3.09
CA THR A 60 -15.44 4.56 -2.48
C THR A 60 -14.34 4.42 -3.53
N VAL A 61 -14.58 3.56 -4.54
CA VAL A 61 -13.55 3.30 -5.56
C VAL A 61 -13.29 4.55 -6.39
N GLU A 62 -14.33 5.29 -6.72
CA GLU A 62 -14.20 6.51 -7.50
C GLU A 62 -13.36 7.55 -6.75
N VAL A 63 -13.63 7.73 -5.47
CA VAL A 63 -12.89 8.68 -4.65
C VAL A 63 -11.41 8.26 -4.56
N ALA A 64 -11.16 6.97 -4.31
CA ALA A 64 -9.80 6.48 -4.20
C ALA A 64 -9.01 6.70 -5.49
N LYS A 65 -9.62 6.41 -6.63
CA LYS A 65 -8.95 6.61 -7.92
C LYS A 65 -8.67 8.07 -8.17
N ARG A 66 -9.58 8.96 -7.80
CA ARG A 66 -9.39 10.39 -7.97
C ARG A 66 -8.19 10.89 -7.15
N LEU A 67 -7.96 10.28 -6.01
CA LEU A 67 -6.82 10.65 -5.14
C LEU A 67 -5.50 10.04 -5.60
N GLY A 68 -5.52 9.20 -6.64
CA GLY A 68 -4.30 8.55 -7.11
C GLY A 68 -3.92 7.31 -6.34
N ILE A 69 -4.82 6.78 -5.53
CA ILE A 69 -4.57 5.56 -4.77
C ILE A 69 -4.68 4.35 -5.70
N CYS A 70 -3.78 3.38 -5.54
CA CYS A 70 -3.87 2.11 -6.26
C CYS A 70 -5.06 1.32 -5.71
N VAL A 71 -5.96 0.86 -6.58
CA VAL A 71 -7.19 0.21 -6.15
C VAL A 71 -7.28 -1.20 -6.70
N ILE A 72 -7.56 -2.16 -5.79
CA ILE A 72 -8.00 -3.51 -6.16
C ILE A 72 -9.46 -3.61 -5.77
N GLN A 73 -10.29 -4.09 -6.67
CA GLN A 73 -11.73 -4.15 -6.46
C GLN A 73 -12.19 -5.59 -6.52
N HIS A 74 -12.77 -6.09 -5.42
CA HIS A 74 -13.39 -7.41 -5.41
C HIS A 74 -14.70 -7.37 -6.17
N GLU A 75 -14.99 -8.43 -6.93
CA GLU A 75 -16.25 -8.50 -7.66
C GLU A 75 -17.44 -8.62 -6.73
N ARG A 76 -17.21 -9.20 -5.54
CA ARG A 76 -18.24 -9.34 -4.52
C ARG A 76 -17.61 -9.22 -3.16
N ASN A 77 -18.42 -8.96 -2.16
CA ASN A 77 -17.94 -8.83 -0.79
C ASN A 77 -17.39 -10.16 -0.30
N ARG A 78 -16.16 -10.15 0.17
CA ARG A 78 -15.47 -11.34 0.71
C ARG A 78 -15.35 -11.28 2.22
N GLY A 79 -15.84 -10.20 2.82
CA GLY A 79 -15.71 -9.99 4.25
C GLY A 79 -14.36 -9.43 4.63
N TYR A 80 -14.25 -9.04 5.90
CA TYR A 80 -13.06 -8.35 6.39
C TYR A 80 -11.81 -9.22 6.27
N GLY A 81 -11.90 -10.51 6.64
CA GLY A 81 -10.75 -11.40 6.54
C GLY A 81 -10.28 -11.60 5.11
N GLY A 82 -11.23 -11.77 4.18
CA GLY A 82 -10.87 -11.89 2.77
C GLY A 82 -10.22 -10.62 2.23
N ASN A 83 -10.70 -9.47 2.68
CA ASN A 83 -10.11 -8.20 2.27
C ASN A 83 -8.69 -8.06 2.81
N GLN A 84 -8.48 -8.37 4.10
CA GLN A 84 -7.15 -8.32 4.68
C GLN A 84 -6.17 -9.22 3.93
N LYS A 85 -6.63 -10.43 3.59
CA LYS A 85 -5.77 -11.36 2.85
C LYS A 85 -5.33 -10.78 1.52
N THR A 86 -6.25 -10.18 0.77
CA THR A 86 -5.92 -9.54 -0.50
C THR A 86 -4.91 -8.42 -0.29
N CYS A 87 -5.11 -7.60 0.75
CA CYS A 87 -4.18 -6.52 1.07
C CYS A 87 -2.76 -7.04 1.27
N TYR A 88 -2.59 -8.05 2.11
CA TYR A 88 -1.27 -8.58 2.42
C TYR A 88 -0.66 -9.27 1.21
N ASP A 89 -1.45 -10.09 0.51
CA ASP A 89 -0.94 -10.82 -0.66
C ASP A 89 -0.41 -9.84 -1.70
N HIS A 90 -1.16 -8.77 -1.97
CA HIS A 90 -0.71 -7.80 -2.96
C HIS A 90 0.53 -7.04 -2.50
N ALA A 91 0.54 -6.58 -1.24
CA ALA A 91 1.69 -5.84 -0.73
C ALA A 91 2.96 -6.68 -0.79
N LEU A 92 2.86 -7.95 -0.41
CA LEU A 92 4.02 -8.84 -0.46
C LEU A 92 4.46 -9.09 -1.89
N SER A 93 3.51 -9.23 -2.83
CA SER A 93 3.86 -9.44 -4.23
C SER A 93 4.57 -8.23 -4.82
N GLN A 94 4.37 -7.05 -4.26
CA GLN A 94 5.03 -5.82 -4.69
C GLN A 94 6.36 -5.58 -3.98
N GLY A 95 6.81 -6.54 -3.17
CA GLY A 95 8.10 -6.45 -2.51
C GLY A 95 8.11 -5.60 -1.26
N ALA A 96 6.98 -5.49 -0.57
CA ALA A 96 6.94 -4.71 0.66
C ALA A 96 7.82 -5.33 1.73
N ASP A 97 8.62 -4.50 2.37
CA ASP A 97 9.36 -4.88 3.57
C ASP A 97 8.53 -4.61 4.81
N ILE A 98 7.71 -3.57 4.75
CA ILE A 98 6.83 -3.17 5.85
C ILE A 98 5.45 -2.93 5.26
N VAL A 99 4.44 -3.56 5.88
CA VAL A 99 3.04 -3.36 5.48
C VAL A 99 2.32 -2.70 6.65
N VAL A 100 1.71 -1.55 6.39
CA VAL A 100 0.93 -0.83 7.40
C VAL A 100 -0.53 -0.90 7.00
N MET A 101 -1.36 -1.47 7.84
CA MET A 101 -2.80 -1.55 7.56
C MET A 101 -3.53 -0.45 8.32
N ILE A 102 -4.33 0.31 7.57
CA ILE A 102 -5.15 1.39 8.14
C ILE A 102 -6.61 1.07 7.85
N HIS A 103 -7.42 1.04 8.90
CA HIS A 103 -8.85 0.79 8.73
C HIS A 103 -9.71 1.54 9.76
#